data_532cdc4297a2983488d4229d710341c9
#
_entry.id   532cdc4297a2983488d4229d710341c9
#
_cell.length_a   1.000
_cell.length_b   1.000
_cell.length_c   1.000
_cell.angle_alpha   90.00
_cell.angle_beta   90.00
_cell.angle_gamma   90.00
#
_symmetry.space_group_name_H-M   'P 1'
#
loop_
_entity.id
_entity.type
_entity.pdbx_description
1 polymer ?
#
loop_
_entity_poly.entity_id
_entity_poly.type
_entity_poly.pdbx_seq_one_letter_code
_entity_poly.pdbx_strand_id
1 'polypeptide(L)'
;MVIAIVEDFVAILMRRFVILAVTLVMLSQNAFGARLKDIADVEGVRGNQLLGYGLVVGLQGTGDGRVDFTLKSVANMMEKMGVRSLPQEIRVKNVAAVMVTATLPAFVRPGSKIDIQISSMGDAKSLQGGVLLFTPLKGADGNTYAVAQGSVNLGGFAVSEGADSAQKNHPTVGTISAGAVVERAIPFDLFQASKIRIVLRQPDFTTMTRVAKVINTHLGRPAALAVDPASVEVMLDTGRVADPVALVATLEQLSVEQDIGARVVVNERTGTVIVGQSVTISRVALAHGNLNISIRSETEASQPNALAGGETTTVTNTDINVGEDVNALQIVGGEVTLGDLVKGLNALGATPRDLISIFSALKRAGALHADLEIM
;
A
#
# COMPACT_ATOMS: atom_id res chain seq x y z
N MET A 1 -47.08 -51.58 12.91
CA MET A 1 -46.60 -50.73 14.03
C MET A 1 -45.07 -50.47 13.99
N VAL A 2 -44.22 -51.46 13.66
CA VAL A 2 -42.76 -51.28 13.62
C VAL A 2 -42.28 -50.44 12.43
N ILE A 3 -42.93 -50.55 11.26
CA ILE A 3 -42.58 -49.81 10.03
C ILE A 3 -42.79 -48.28 10.17
N ALA A 4 -43.88 -47.84 10.81
CA ALA A 4 -44.18 -46.43 11.03
C ALA A 4 -43.18 -45.76 11.99
N ILE A 5 -42.66 -46.48 12.99
CA ILE A 5 -41.67 -45.97 13.93
C ILE A 5 -40.30 -45.76 13.22
N VAL A 6 -39.96 -46.62 12.28
CA VAL A 6 -38.69 -46.48 11.50
C VAL A 6 -38.76 -45.32 10.51
N GLU A 7 -39.91 -45.09 9.88
CA GLU A 7 -40.11 -43.93 8.98
C GLU A 7 -40.04 -42.60 9.72
N ASP A 8 -40.67 -42.49 10.91
CA ASP A 8 -40.56 -41.27 11.75
C ASP A 8 -39.13 -41.01 12.25
N PHE A 9 -38.40 -42.08 12.63
CA PHE A 9 -37.02 -41.95 13.06
C PHE A 9 -36.08 -41.51 11.93
N VAL A 10 -36.25 -42.01 10.70
CA VAL A 10 -35.49 -41.59 9.51
C VAL A 10 -35.83 -40.16 9.14
N ALA A 11 -37.10 -39.74 9.22
CA ALA A 11 -37.51 -38.37 8.94
C ALA A 11 -36.91 -37.37 9.96
N ILE A 12 -36.85 -37.70 11.23
CA ILE A 12 -36.24 -36.87 12.28
C ILE A 12 -34.73 -36.78 12.06
N LEU A 13 -34.05 -37.87 11.68
CA LEU A 13 -32.62 -37.88 11.41
C LEU A 13 -32.26 -37.04 10.16
N MET A 14 -33.03 -37.16 9.08
CA MET A 14 -32.89 -36.35 7.89
C MET A 14 -33.11 -34.87 8.19
N ARG A 15 -34.12 -34.52 8.97
CA ARG A 15 -34.41 -33.14 9.36
C ARG A 15 -33.27 -32.51 10.20
N ARG A 16 -32.67 -33.29 11.12
CA ARG A 16 -31.51 -32.87 11.88
C ARG A 16 -30.25 -32.72 11.02
N PHE A 17 -30.06 -33.62 10.04
CA PHE A 17 -28.95 -33.53 9.09
C PHE A 17 -29.07 -32.30 8.15
N VAL A 18 -30.26 -32.01 7.68
CA VAL A 18 -30.55 -30.82 6.87
C VAL A 18 -30.31 -29.54 7.68
N ILE A 19 -30.77 -29.49 8.93
CA ILE A 19 -30.52 -28.33 9.82
C ILE A 19 -29.03 -28.16 10.09
N LEU A 20 -28.30 -29.26 10.34
CA LEU A 20 -26.85 -29.23 10.55
C LEU A 20 -26.10 -28.79 9.29
N ALA A 21 -26.52 -29.26 8.13
CA ALA A 21 -25.93 -28.85 6.84
C ALA A 21 -26.21 -27.36 6.53
N VAL A 22 -27.43 -26.87 6.79
CA VAL A 22 -27.78 -25.47 6.61
C VAL A 22 -27.01 -24.58 7.61
N THR A 23 -26.86 -25.00 8.86
CA THR A 23 -26.03 -24.27 9.84
C THR A 23 -24.54 -24.28 9.46
N LEU A 24 -24.02 -25.36 8.89
CA LEU A 24 -22.63 -25.45 8.42
C LEU A 24 -22.39 -24.56 7.20
N VAL A 25 -23.35 -24.47 6.27
CA VAL A 25 -23.29 -23.56 5.10
C VAL A 25 -23.43 -22.09 5.52
N MET A 26 -24.22 -21.79 6.56
CA MET A 26 -24.32 -20.41 7.10
C MET A 26 -23.04 -19.98 7.84
N LEU A 27 -22.25 -20.92 8.37
CA LEU A 27 -20.96 -20.62 9.03
C LEU A 27 -19.80 -20.42 8.05
N SER A 28 -19.95 -20.79 6.78
CA SER A 28 -18.90 -20.66 5.76
C SER A 28 -18.92 -19.35 4.96
N GLN A 29 -19.71 -18.37 5.36
CA GLN A 29 -19.55 -17.00 4.84
C GLN A 29 -18.29 -16.37 5.44
N ASN A 30 -17.12 -16.83 4.97
CA ASN A 30 -15.90 -16.08 5.12
C ASN A 30 -16.10 -14.78 4.34
N ALA A 31 -16.49 -13.72 5.05
CA ALA A 31 -16.46 -12.38 4.50
C ALA A 31 -15.03 -12.13 4.02
N PHE A 32 -14.82 -12.02 2.70
CA PHE A 32 -13.56 -11.59 2.07
C PHE A 32 -13.35 -10.11 2.37
N GLY A 33 -13.26 -9.75 3.65
CA GLY A 33 -12.96 -8.41 4.10
C GLY A 33 -11.47 -8.29 4.40
N ALA A 34 -10.88 -7.13 4.07
CA ALA A 34 -9.56 -6.80 4.54
C ALA A 34 -9.61 -6.44 6.03
N ARG A 35 -8.55 -6.73 6.79
CA ARG A 35 -8.47 -6.30 8.18
C ARG A 35 -8.30 -4.79 8.24
N LEU A 36 -8.88 -4.16 9.25
CA LEU A 36 -8.80 -2.71 9.39
C LEU A 36 -7.37 -2.19 9.39
N LYS A 37 -6.40 -2.89 10.01
CA LYS A 37 -4.98 -2.52 10.00
C LYS A 37 -4.32 -2.56 8.61
N ASP A 38 -4.89 -3.30 7.66
CA ASP A 38 -4.32 -3.42 6.31
C ASP A 38 -4.80 -2.27 5.41
N ILE A 39 -5.89 -1.58 5.79
CA ILE A 39 -6.55 -0.52 5.02
C ILE A 39 -6.57 0.85 5.68
N ALA A 40 -6.26 0.91 6.98
CA ALA A 40 -6.31 2.14 7.77
C ALA A 40 -5.12 2.24 8.72
N ASP A 41 -4.85 3.45 9.16
CA ASP A 41 -3.83 3.78 10.15
C ASP A 41 -4.47 4.56 11.31
N VAL A 42 -3.87 4.50 12.49
CA VAL A 42 -4.28 5.33 13.63
C VAL A 42 -3.63 6.71 13.49
N GLU A 43 -4.43 7.78 13.56
CA GLU A 43 -3.91 9.15 13.47
C GLU A 43 -2.84 9.40 14.53
N GLY A 44 -1.74 10.05 14.10
CA GLY A 44 -0.60 10.35 14.97
C GLY A 44 0.43 9.21 15.12
N VAL A 45 0.08 7.98 14.73
CA VAL A 45 1.00 6.85 14.73
C VAL A 45 1.76 6.81 13.41
N ARG A 46 2.89 7.51 13.35
CA ARG A 46 3.73 7.55 12.14
C ARG A 46 5.21 7.61 12.47
N GLY A 47 6.04 7.15 11.54
CA GLY A 47 7.47 7.41 11.57
C GLY A 47 7.75 8.88 11.22
N ASN A 48 8.63 9.52 12.00
CA ASN A 48 9.05 10.90 11.75
C ASN A 48 10.45 10.90 11.15
N GLN A 49 10.64 11.69 10.08
CA GLN A 49 11.95 11.80 9.43
C GLN A 49 12.87 12.70 10.27
N LEU A 50 14.07 12.20 10.50
CA LEU A 50 15.15 12.94 11.16
C LEU A 50 16.24 13.25 10.16
N LEU A 51 16.85 14.42 10.31
CA LEU A 51 17.93 14.90 9.46
C LEU A 51 19.07 15.42 10.34
N GLY A 52 20.32 15.10 9.95
CA GLY A 52 21.50 15.62 10.61
C GLY A 52 22.61 15.92 9.60
N TYR A 53 23.45 16.88 9.95
CA TYR A 53 24.69 17.17 9.25
C TYR A 53 25.85 16.63 10.10
N GLY A 54 26.70 15.81 9.50
CA GLY A 54 27.81 15.15 10.18
C GLY A 54 29.10 15.13 9.36
N LEU A 55 30.15 14.63 10.01
CA LEU A 55 31.43 14.38 9.38
C LEU A 55 31.79 12.89 9.50
N VAL A 56 32.20 12.31 8.40
CA VAL A 56 32.80 10.98 8.34
C VAL A 56 34.31 11.14 8.26
N VAL A 57 35.03 10.49 9.16
CA VAL A 57 36.50 10.54 9.26
C VAL A 57 37.13 9.17 9.01
N GLY A 58 38.45 9.11 8.79
CA GLY A 58 39.16 7.87 8.58
C GLY A 58 39.19 7.37 7.13
N LEU A 59 38.73 8.23 6.18
CA LEU A 59 38.75 7.91 4.76
C LEU A 59 40.18 7.93 4.22
N GLN A 60 40.58 6.90 3.49
CA GLN A 60 41.96 6.77 2.95
C GLN A 60 42.14 7.59 1.65
N GLY A 61 42.09 8.92 1.76
CA GLY A 61 42.23 9.84 0.63
C GLY A 61 40.99 9.92 -0.28
N THR A 62 39.89 9.28 0.06
CA THR A 62 38.64 9.27 -0.70
C THR A 62 37.62 10.28 -0.21
N GLY A 63 37.94 11.03 0.85
CA GLY A 63 37.10 12.10 1.39
C GLY A 63 37.03 13.33 0.49
N ASP A 64 36.45 14.42 1.05
CA ASP A 64 36.29 15.66 0.34
C ASP A 64 37.65 16.28 -0.01
N GLY A 65 37.73 16.90 -1.18
CA GLY A 65 38.92 17.61 -1.63
C GLY A 65 39.04 19.00 -1.01
N ARG A 66 38.57 20.03 -1.72
CA ARG A 66 38.55 21.44 -1.26
C ARG A 66 37.13 21.96 -1.18
N VAL A 67 36.34 21.37 -0.32
CA VAL A 67 34.94 21.80 -0.08
C VAL A 67 34.92 22.75 1.11
N ASP A 68 34.57 24.00 0.90
CA ASP A 68 34.64 25.07 1.91
C ASP A 68 33.82 24.78 3.17
N PHE A 69 32.64 24.19 3.04
CA PHE A 69 31.82 23.85 4.20
C PHE A 69 32.42 22.70 5.00
N THR A 70 33.08 21.72 4.39
CA THR A 70 33.80 20.65 5.09
C THR A 70 34.97 21.21 5.87
N LEU A 71 35.77 22.10 5.24
CA LEU A 71 36.91 22.76 5.89
C LEU A 71 36.46 23.57 7.10
N LYS A 72 35.41 24.38 6.96
CA LYS A 72 34.83 25.17 8.07
C LYS A 72 34.30 24.27 9.20
N SER A 73 33.66 23.17 8.85
CA SER A 73 33.13 22.23 9.86
C SER A 73 34.24 21.53 10.65
N VAL A 74 35.32 21.13 9.99
CA VAL A 74 36.49 20.56 10.64
C VAL A 74 37.17 21.60 11.54
N ALA A 75 37.34 22.85 11.06
CA ALA A 75 37.92 23.94 11.85
C ALA A 75 37.08 24.22 13.12
N ASN A 76 35.77 24.34 12.98
CA ASN A 76 34.85 24.54 14.11
C ASN A 76 34.89 23.36 15.11
N MET A 77 35.02 22.13 14.63
CA MET A 77 35.18 20.97 15.47
C MET A 77 36.48 21.02 16.24
N MET A 78 37.61 21.31 15.58
CA MET A 78 38.92 21.43 16.21
C MET A 78 38.92 22.56 17.26
N GLU A 79 38.30 23.70 16.96
CA GLU A 79 38.18 24.81 17.92
C GLU A 79 37.40 24.40 19.18
N LYS A 80 36.31 23.68 19.03
CA LYS A 80 35.55 23.11 20.17
C LYS A 80 36.37 22.12 21.00
N MET A 81 37.37 21.46 20.38
CA MET A 81 38.31 20.56 21.07
C MET A 81 39.53 21.31 21.64
N GLY A 82 39.57 22.64 21.53
CA GLY A 82 40.65 23.47 22.05
C GLY A 82 41.84 23.67 21.07
N VAL A 83 41.73 23.19 19.85
CA VAL A 83 42.75 23.36 18.81
C VAL A 83 42.31 24.46 17.86
N ARG A 84 43.03 25.57 17.82
CA ARG A 84 42.75 26.66 16.84
C ARG A 84 43.52 26.43 15.56
N SER A 85 42.80 26.34 14.44
CA SER A 85 43.39 26.22 13.11
C SER A 85 42.56 27.04 12.11
N LEU A 86 43.21 27.69 11.16
CA LEU A 86 42.53 28.42 10.11
C LEU A 86 42.04 27.41 9.04
N PRO A 87 40.82 27.57 8.48
CA PRO A 87 40.29 26.66 7.45
C PRO A 87 41.21 26.47 6.25
N GLN A 88 41.99 27.52 5.88
CA GLN A 88 42.93 27.47 4.76
C GLN A 88 44.16 26.59 5.01
N GLU A 89 44.50 26.31 6.28
CA GLU A 89 45.63 25.46 6.70
C GLU A 89 45.24 23.97 6.76
N ILE A 90 43.94 23.69 6.76
CA ILE A 90 43.43 22.34 6.89
C ILE A 90 43.38 21.65 5.51
N ARG A 91 44.05 20.51 5.38
CA ARG A 91 43.94 19.65 4.19
C ARG A 91 43.13 18.40 4.56
N VAL A 92 41.92 18.32 4.09
CA VAL A 92 41.06 17.17 4.36
C VAL A 92 40.91 16.33 3.10
N LYS A 93 41.53 15.15 3.11
CA LYS A 93 41.29 14.08 2.13
C LYS A 93 40.74 12.83 2.83
N ASN A 94 40.78 12.82 4.14
CA ASN A 94 40.36 11.70 4.98
C ASN A 94 39.06 12.01 5.73
N VAL A 95 38.38 13.13 5.37
CA VAL A 95 37.11 13.57 5.97
C VAL A 95 36.12 13.87 4.86
N ALA A 96 34.86 13.54 5.07
CA ALA A 96 33.76 13.92 4.19
C ALA A 96 32.62 14.52 5.01
N ALA A 97 32.03 15.59 4.52
CA ALA A 97 30.78 16.09 5.04
C ALA A 97 29.61 15.27 4.51
N VAL A 98 28.73 14.88 5.41
CA VAL A 98 27.62 13.97 5.10
C VAL A 98 26.30 14.47 5.63
N MET A 99 25.24 14.15 4.89
CA MET A 99 23.88 14.19 5.36
C MET A 99 23.53 12.84 5.98
N VAL A 100 22.95 12.89 7.18
CA VAL A 100 22.49 11.70 7.90
C VAL A 100 20.98 11.75 8.01
N THR A 101 20.32 10.70 7.56
CA THR A 101 18.87 10.57 7.65
C THR A 101 18.48 9.35 8.47
N ALA A 102 17.39 9.44 9.20
CA ALA A 102 16.81 8.34 9.96
C ALA A 102 15.30 8.47 10.02
N THR A 103 14.62 7.35 10.20
CA THR A 103 13.20 7.34 10.52
C THR A 103 13.03 7.03 11.99
N LEU A 104 12.49 7.97 12.76
CA LEU A 104 12.13 7.76 14.15
C LEU A 104 10.78 7.03 14.21
N PRO A 105 10.71 5.76 14.64
CA PRO A 105 9.45 5.04 14.74
C PRO A 105 8.49 5.68 15.73
N ALA A 106 7.20 5.46 15.53
CA ALA A 106 6.21 5.82 16.55
C ALA A 106 6.47 5.04 17.85
N PHE A 107 6.14 5.66 19.00
CA PHE A 107 6.26 5.06 20.34
C PHE A 107 7.69 4.64 20.74
N VAL A 108 8.71 5.03 20.01
CA VAL A 108 10.08 4.73 20.37
C VAL A 108 10.44 5.37 21.71
N ARG A 109 11.23 4.67 22.53
CA ARG A 109 11.66 5.16 23.85
C ARG A 109 13.09 5.71 23.78
N PRO A 110 13.44 6.69 24.62
CA PRO A 110 14.82 7.10 24.82
C PRO A 110 15.73 5.90 25.13
N GLY A 111 16.92 5.87 24.54
CA GLY A 111 17.84 4.75 24.62
C GLY A 111 17.66 3.67 23.54
N SER A 112 16.55 3.70 22.79
CA SER A 112 16.37 2.79 21.64
C SER A 112 17.35 3.12 20.52
N LYS A 113 17.79 2.11 19.79
CA LYS A 113 18.67 2.27 18.63
C LYS A 113 17.86 2.22 17.34
N ILE A 114 18.23 3.08 16.40
CA ILE A 114 17.62 3.14 15.06
C ILE A 114 18.70 3.12 13.98
N ASP A 115 18.36 2.61 12.83
CA ASP A 115 19.23 2.59 11.65
C ASP A 115 19.29 3.99 11.03
N ILE A 116 20.45 4.30 10.46
CA ILE A 116 20.68 5.57 9.77
C ILE A 116 21.23 5.33 8.37
N GLN A 117 20.90 6.25 7.49
CA GLN A 117 21.49 6.34 6.16
C GLN A 117 22.37 7.58 6.10
N ILE A 118 23.50 7.45 5.42
CA ILE A 118 24.51 8.49 5.27
C ILE A 118 24.76 8.72 3.80
N SER A 119 24.79 9.98 3.39
CA SER A 119 25.06 10.38 2.01
C SER A 119 26.08 11.51 1.98
N SER A 120 27.10 11.40 1.14
CA SER A 120 28.10 12.46 0.97
C SER A 120 27.41 13.73 0.40
N MET A 121 27.78 14.89 0.94
CA MET A 121 27.35 16.19 0.47
C MET A 121 28.41 16.92 -0.36
N GLY A 122 29.67 16.51 -0.20
CA GLY A 122 30.80 17.10 -0.88
C GLY A 122 31.21 16.33 -2.14
N ASP A 123 32.49 16.38 -2.43
CA ASP A 123 33.13 15.72 -3.57
C ASP A 123 33.85 14.41 -3.19
N ALA A 124 33.51 13.82 -2.05
CA ALA A 124 34.07 12.56 -1.61
C ALA A 124 33.79 11.44 -2.62
N LYS A 125 34.84 10.69 -2.93
CA LYS A 125 34.79 9.58 -3.89
C LYS A 125 34.23 8.30 -3.29
N SER A 126 34.44 8.07 -1.98
CA SER A 126 33.96 6.92 -1.25
C SER A 126 33.93 7.20 0.25
N LEU A 127 32.94 6.65 0.94
CA LEU A 127 32.82 6.66 2.40
C LEU A 127 33.33 5.33 3.03
N GLN A 128 33.98 4.47 2.23
CA GLN A 128 34.42 3.15 2.69
C GLN A 128 35.46 3.27 3.82
N GLY A 129 35.24 2.47 4.88
CA GLY A 129 36.14 2.42 6.05
C GLY A 129 36.04 3.65 6.96
N GLY A 130 35.16 4.60 6.62
CA GLY A 130 34.97 5.80 7.42
C GLY A 130 34.11 5.56 8.66
N VAL A 131 34.26 6.46 9.63
CA VAL A 131 33.49 6.49 10.88
C VAL A 131 32.77 7.81 10.97
N LEU A 132 31.44 7.76 11.15
CA LEU A 132 30.61 8.92 11.42
C LEU A 132 30.88 9.43 12.83
N LEU A 133 31.23 10.69 12.95
CA LEU A 133 31.38 11.37 14.23
C LEU A 133 30.00 11.68 14.84
N PHE A 134 29.99 12.00 16.13
CA PHE A 134 28.82 12.39 16.88
C PHE A 134 27.99 13.45 16.14
N THR A 135 26.79 13.06 15.71
CA THR A 135 25.94 13.84 14.84
C THR A 135 24.53 13.90 15.41
N PRO A 136 24.03 15.09 15.82
CA PRO A 136 22.65 15.26 16.26
C PRO A 136 21.70 15.16 15.09
N LEU A 137 20.64 14.34 15.23
CA LEU A 137 19.56 14.21 14.27
C LEU A 137 18.34 15.00 14.75
N LYS A 138 17.88 15.92 13.88
CA LYS A 138 16.80 16.85 14.17
C LYS A 138 15.53 16.48 13.42
N GLY A 139 14.38 16.72 14.06
CA GLY A 139 13.09 16.69 13.41
C GLY A 139 12.79 17.98 12.62
N ALA A 140 11.63 18.02 11.97
CA ALA A 140 11.17 19.20 11.23
C ALA A 140 10.96 20.44 12.10
N ASP A 141 10.77 20.27 13.40
CA ASP A 141 10.64 21.32 14.41
C ASP A 141 11.99 21.87 14.87
N GLY A 142 13.12 21.36 14.35
CA GLY A 142 14.48 21.76 14.70
C GLY A 142 15.02 21.16 16.01
N ASN A 143 14.22 20.41 16.76
CA ASN A 143 14.66 19.75 17.97
C ASN A 143 15.47 18.49 17.67
N THR A 144 16.47 18.19 18.54
CA THR A 144 17.24 16.94 18.44
C THR A 144 16.49 15.81 19.11
N TYR A 145 16.28 14.72 18.36
CA TYR A 145 15.58 13.52 18.80
C TYR A 145 16.48 12.30 18.95
N ALA A 146 17.54 12.23 18.16
CA ALA A 146 18.52 11.15 18.24
C ALA A 146 19.93 11.66 18.00
N VAL A 147 20.90 10.84 18.35
CA VAL A 147 22.33 11.12 18.11
C VAL A 147 22.92 9.93 17.39
N ALA A 148 23.61 10.20 16.27
CA ALA A 148 24.19 9.22 15.41
C ALA A 148 25.71 9.18 15.51
N GLN A 149 26.28 7.96 15.50
CA GLN A 149 27.71 7.72 15.35
C GLN A 149 27.98 6.26 14.96
N GLY A 150 29.14 5.98 14.37
CA GLY A 150 29.56 4.60 14.11
C GLY A 150 30.25 4.42 12.78
N SER A 151 30.69 3.18 12.49
CA SER A 151 31.38 2.82 11.26
C SER A 151 30.39 2.71 10.10
N VAL A 152 30.74 3.31 8.97
CA VAL A 152 29.92 3.34 7.76
C VAL A 152 30.03 2.00 7.04
N ASN A 153 28.88 1.36 6.78
CA ASN A 153 28.76 0.18 5.95
C ASN A 153 28.24 0.58 4.57
N LEU A 154 29.01 0.32 3.53
CA LEU A 154 28.57 0.48 2.15
C LEU A 154 27.95 -0.82 1.64
N GLY A 155 26.87 -0.74 0.92
CA GLY A 155 26.21 -1.90 0.31
C GLY A 155 26.94 -2.50 -0.90
N GLY A 156 28.25 -2.21 -1.06
CA GLY A 156 29.09 -2.68 -2.14
C GLY A 156 30.56 -2.33 -1.92
N PHE A 157 31.45 -2.96 -2.68
CA PHE A 157 32.88 -2.68 -2.68
C PHE A 157 33.30 -1.98 -3.99
N ALA A 158 34.24 -1.06 -3.88
CA ALA A 158 34.95 -0.50 -5.03
C ALA A 158 36.32 -1.16 -5.11
N VAL A 159 36.60 -1.91 -6.16
CA VAL A 159 37.94 -2.39 -6.48
C VAL A 159 38.50 -1.50 -7.57
N SER A 160 39.51 -0.72 -7.25
CA SER A 160 40.34 0.00 -8.24
C SER A 160 41.71 -0.64 -8.31
N GLU A 161 41.88 -1.56 -9.23
CA GLU A 161 43.20 -2.04 -9.65
C GLU A 161 43.38 -1.73 -11.13
N GLY A 162 44.31 -0.84 -11.44
CA GLY A 162 44.69 -0.52 -12.82
C GLY A 162 43.73 0.38 -13.59
N ALA A 163 43.90 0.43 -14.91
CA ALA A 163 43.15 1.30 -15.83
C ALA A 163 41.67 0.94 -16.03
N ASP A 164 41.20 -0.18 -15.49
CA ASP A 164 39.80 -0.63 -15.56
C ASP A 164 39.12 -0.48 -14.19
N SER A 165 38.43 0.62 -13.98
CA SER A 165 37.59 0.84 -12.80
C SER A 165 36.20 0.22 -12.99
N ALA A 166 36.01 -0.98 -12.48
CA ALA A 166 34.66 -1.55 -12.34
C ALA A 166 33.99 -1.00 -11.06
N GLN A 167 33.25 0.07 -11.16
CA GLN A 167 32.47 0.64 -10.07
C GLN A 167 31.11 -0.09 -9.99
N LYS A 168 30.98 -1.00 -9.03
CA LYS A 168 29.71 -1.66 -8.72
C LYS A 168 29.19 -1.10 -7.39
N ASN A 169 28.10 -0.33 -7.44
CA ASN A 169 27.38 0.36 -6.36
C ASN A 169 27.89 1.77 -6.01
N HIS A 170 26.99 2.55 -5.36
CA HIS A 170 27.22 3.94 -4.99
C HIS A 170 28.13 4.04 -3.75
N PRO A 171 29.42 4.33 -3.88
CA PRO A 171 30.35 4.34 -2.74
C PRO A 171 30.20 5.59 -1.85
N THR A 172 29.34 6.51 -2.24
CA THR A 172 29.07 7.78 -1.54
C THR A 172 27.83 7.73 -0.65
N VAL A 173 27.11 6.60 -0.63
CA VAL A 173 25.95 6.34 0.23
C VAL A 173 26.22 5.08 1.03
N GLY A 174 25.94 5.14 2.34
CA GLY A 174 26.11 4.02 3.26
C GLY A 174 25.04 3.99 4.32
N THR A 175 25.06 2.91 5.09
CA THR A 175 24.16 2.72 6.24
C THR A 175 24.94 2.36 7.48
N ILE A 176 24.41 2.71 8.65
CA ILE A 176 24.89 2.20 9.94
C ILE A 176 23.68 1.59 10.64
N SER A 177 23.70 0.27 10.77
CA SER A 177 22.67 -0.43 11.54
C SER A 177 22.79 -0.10 13.02
N ALA A 178 21.68 0.21 13.67
CA ALA A 178 21.65 0.67 15.05
C ALA A 178 22.59 1.87 15.31
N GLY A 179 22.80 2.71 14.29
CA GLY A 179 23.80 3.78 14.27
C GLY A 179 23.38 5.06 15.00
N ALA A 180 22.13 5.21 15.36
CA ALA A 180 21.70 6.33 16.20
C ALA A 180 20.95 5.84 17.45
N VAL A 181 21.18 6.57 18.55
CA VAL A 181 20.47 6.38 19.82
C VAL A 181 19.43 7.48 19.96
N VAL A 182 18.21 7.10 20.28
CA VAL A 182 17.11 8.04 20.54
C VAL A 182 17.30 8.70 21.89
N GLU A 183 17.38 10.02 21.92
CA GLU A 183 17.51 10.82 23.13
C GLU A 183 16.16 11.34 23.63
N ARG A 184 15.24 11.60 22.70
CA ARG A 184 13.91 12.14 23.02
C ARG A 184 12.84 11.45 22.17
N ALA A 185 11.77 11.02 22.83
CA ALA A 185 10.57 10.55 22.14
C ALA A 185 9.71 11.73 21.70
N ILE A 186 8.94 11.55 20.61
CA ILE A 186 7.86 12.47 20.28
C ILE A 186 6.67 12.10 21.16
N PRO A 187 6.14 13.03 21.96
CA PRO A 187 5.01 12.73 22.81
C PRO A 187 3.77 12.43 21.95
N PHE A 188 3.26 11.24 22.08
CA PHE A 188 1.96 10.85 21.56
C PHE A 188 1.23 10.08 22.66
N ASP A 189 0.15 10.67 23.16
CA ASP A 189 -0.58 10.11 24.28
C ASP A 189 -1.92 9.54 23.84
N LEU A 190 -1.89 8.24 23.52
CA LEU A 190 -3.08 7.48 23.19
C LEU A 190 -4.04 7.36 24.40
N PHE A 191 -3.50 7.47 25.63
CA PHE A 191 -4.25 7.23 26.87
C PHE A 191 -5.00 8.46 27.38
N GLN A 192 -4.51 9.67 27.08
CA GLN A 192 -5.17 10.91 27.45
C GLN A 192 -6.22 11.37 26.43
N ALA A 193 -6.23 10.79 25.25
CA ALA A 193 -7.22 11.09 24.24
C ALA A 193 -8.58 10.52 24.65
N SER A 194 -9.62 11.33 24.69
CA SER A 194 -11.01 10.86 24.86
C SER A 194 -11.55 10.14 23.60
N LYS A 195 -10.81 10.19 22.53
CA LYS A 195 -11.14 9.58 21.23
C LYS A 195 -9.89 9.14 20.47
N ILE A 196 -10.03 8.10 19.68
CA ILE A 196 -9.05 7.66 18.70
C ILE A 196 -9.60 7.96 17.33
N ARG A 197 -8.77 8.51 16.42
CA ARG A 197 -9.12 8.68 15.02
C ARG A 197 -8.39 7.63 14.19
N ILE A 198 -9.16 6.90 13.39
CA ILE A 198 -8.67 5.92 12.42
C ILE A 198 -8.86 6.51 11.04
N VAL A 199 -7.80 6.48 10.22
CA VAL A 199 -7.76 7.12 8.90
C VAL A 199 -7.55 6.06 7.84
N LEU A 200 -8.45 5.99 6.84
CA LEU A 200 -8.29 5.11 5.69
C LEU A 200 -7.13 5.60 4.82
N ARG A 201 -6.32 4.66 4.33
CA ARG A 201 -5.27 4.96 3.35
C ARG A 201 -5.82 5.41 2.01
N GLN A 202 -6.99 4.90 1.63
CA GLN A 202 -7.74 5.31 0.46
C GLN A 202 -9.12 5.81 0.92
N PRO A 203 -9.39 7.12 0.81
CA PRO A 203 -10.67 7.69 1.22
C PRO A 203 -11.83 7.16 0.39
N ASP A 204 -12.86 6.62 1.06
CA ASP A 204 -14.10 6.18 0.43
C ASP A 204 -15.27 6.24 1.41
N PHE A 205 -16.39 6.86 0.98
CA PHE A 205 -17.57 7.06 1.83
C PHE A 205 -18.23 5.75 2.25
N THR A 206 -18.34 4.81 1.33
CA THR A 206 -19.00 3.51 1.56
C THR A 206 -18.16 2.67 2.53
N THR A 207 -16.88 2.54 2.26
CA THR A 207 -15.92 1.82 3.12
C THR A 207 -15.88 2.44 4.51
N MET A 208 -15.83 3.78 4.62
CA MET A 208 -15.79 4.46 5.91
C MET A 208 -17.08 4.22 6.71
N THR A 209 -18.23 4.24 6.07
CA THR A 209 -19.52 3.93 6.71
C THR A 209 -19.55 2.48 7.20
N ARG A 210 -19.03 1.54 6.41
CA ARG A 210 -18.89 0.12 6.81
C ARG A 210 -17.95 -0.02 8.00
N VAL A 211 -16.80 0.68 8.00
CA VAL A 211 -15.85 0.71 9.14
C VAL A 211 -16.55 1.15 10.42
N ALA A 212 -17.24 2.30 10.39
CA ALA A 212 -17.95 2.80 11.56
C ALA A 212 -19.01 1.81 12.06
N LYS A 213 -19.76 1.17 11.14
CA LYS A 213 -20.76 0.16 11.47
C LYS A 213 -20.14 -1.09 12.12
N VAL A 214 -19.04 -1.61 11.57
CA VAL A 214 -18.35 -2.80 12.11
C VAL A 214 -17.82 -2.51 13.51
N ILE A 215 -17.19 -1.35 13.72
CA ILE A 215 -16.69 -0.93 15.04
C ILE A 215 -17.84 -0.82 16.04
N ASN A 216 -18.95 -0.15 15.67
CA ASN A 216 -20.11 -0.01 16.55
C ASN A 216 -20.75 -1.36 16.91
N THR A 217 -20.83 -2.26 15.94
CA THR A 217 -21.34 -3.62 16.16
C THR A 217 -20.45 -4.39 17.14
N HIS A 218 -19.12 -4.29 16.96
CA HIS A 218 -18.15 -4.96 17.84
C HIS A 218 -18.20 -4.41 19.27
N LEU A 219 -18.30 -3.08 19.42
CA LEU A 219 -18.35 -2.43 20.73
C LEU A 219 -19.73 -2.52 21.41
N GLY A 220 -20.78 -2.96 20.68
CA GLY A 220 -22.15 -3.05 21.17
C GLY A 220 -22.79 -1.69 21.49
N ARG A 221 -22.22 -0.58 20.98
CA ARG A 221 -22.70 0.80 21.22
C ARG A 221 -22.28 1.72 20.08
N PRO A 222 -22.96 2.87 19.88
CA PRO A 222 -22.59 3.88 18.87
C PRO A 222 -21.37 4.69 19.36
N ALA A 223 -20.19 4.09 19.33
CA ALA A 223 -18.94 4.71 19.75
C ALA A 223 -18.13 5.27 18.56
N ALA A 224 -18.34 4.75 17.36
CA ALA A 224 -17.62 5.17 16.15
C ALA A 224 -18.52 6.04 15.28
N LEU A 225 -18.00 7.20 14.87
CA LEU A 225 -18.66 8.15 13.97
C LEU A 225 -17.73 8.46 12.80
N ALA A 226 -18.19 8.19 11.57
CA ALA A 226 -17.49 8.63 10.37
C ALA A 226 -17.62 10.17 10.28
N VAL A 227 -16.48 10.86 10.27
CA VAL A 227 -16.41 12.32 10.22
C VAL A 227 -16.34 12.79 8.76
N ASP A 228 -15.58 12.08 7.96
CA ASP A 228 -15.34 12.33 6.56
C ASP A 228 -15.05 10.99 5.83
N PRO A 229 -14.86 10.96 4.47
CA PRO A 229 -14.62 9.72 3.75
C PRO A 229 -13.29 9.04 4.09
N ALA A 230 -12.38 9.76 4.77
CA ALA A 230 -11.06 9.26 5.15
C ALA A 230 -10.99 8.89 6.62
N SER A 231 -11.83 9.44 7.51
CA SER A 231 -11.62 9.33 8.95
C SER A 231 -12.87 8.95 9.74
N VAL A 232 -12.69 8.07 10.73
CA VAL A 232 -13.67 7.72 11.75
C VAL A 232 -13.11 8.04 13.14
N GLU A 233 -13.90 8.74 13.95
CA GLU A 233 -13.61 8.96 15.36
C GLU A 233 -14.27 7.87 16.21
N VAL A 234 -13.48 7.23 17.05
CA VAL A 234 -13.93 6.23 18.02
C VAL A 234 -13.83 6.83 19.41
N MET A 235 -14.98 7.03 20.05
CA MET A 235 -15.05 7.59 21.41
C MET A 235 -14.58 6.56 22.43
N LEU A 236 -13.56 6.92 23.20
CA LEU A 236 -13.07 6.14 24.33
C LEU A 236 -13.91 6.49 25.57
N ASP A 237 -14.51 5.48 26.17
CA ASP A 237 -15.15 5.65 27.47
C ASP A 237 -14.09 5.52 28.55
N THR A 238 -13.56 6.67 29.00
CA THR A 238 -12.46 6.75 29.98
C THR A 238 -12.74 6.04 31.31
N GLY A 239 -14.00 5.69 31.55
CA GLY A 239 -14.40 4.86 32.73
C GLY A 239 -14.46 3.35 32.45
N ARG A 240 -14.43 2.90 31.18
CA ARG A 240 -14.61 1.50 30.78
C ARG A 240 -13.43 0.90 30.04
N VAL A 241 -12.59 1.72 29.41
CA VAL A 241 -11.43 1.22 28.64
C VAL A 241 -10.23 1.21 29.58
N ALA A 242 -10.02 0.08 30.24
CA ALA A 242 -8.86 -0.12 31.11
C ALA A 242 -7.54 -0.22 30.31
N ASP A 243 -7.61 -0.65 29.05
CA ASP A 243 -6.44 -0.81 28.16
C ASP A 243 -6.73 -0.33 26.74
N PRO A 244 -6.35 0.92 26.39
CA PRO A 244 -6.50 1.45 25.05
C PRO A 244 -5.68 0.71 23.99
N VAL A 245 -4.54 0.11 24.37
CA VAL A 245 -3.70 -0.66 23.43
C VAL A 245 -4.43 -1.94 23.01
N ALA A 246 -5.02 -2.67 23.98
CA ALA A 246 -5.81 -3.84 23.70
C ALA A 246 -7.05 -3.52 22.84
N LEU A 247 -7.69 -2.36 23.09
CA LEU A 247 -8.79 -1.91 22.25
C LEU A 247 -8.35 -1.68 20.82
N VAL A 248 -7.27 -0.92 20.59
CA VAL A 248 -6.75 -0.67 19.22
C VAL A 248 -6.40 -1.98 18.55
N ALA A 249 -5.68 -2.89 19.23
CA ALA A 249 -5.32 -4.20 18.70
C ALA A 249 -6.54 -5.03 18.29
N THR A 250 -7.65 -4.92 19.02
CA THR A 250 -8.91 -5.58 18.70
C THR A 250 -9.57 -4.93 17.47
N LEU A 251 -9.62 -3.58 17.42
CA LEU A 251 -10.17 -2.86 16.29
C LEU A 251 -9.40 -3.13 15.00
N GLU A 252 -8.07 -3.22 15.07
CA GLU A 252 -7.21 -3.53 13.93
C GLU A 252 -7.50 -4.90 13.29
N GLN A 253 -8.01 -5.85 14.06
CA GLN A 253 -8.32 -7.20 13.58
C GLN A 253 -9.71 -7.32 12.93
N LEU A 254 -10.55 -6.27 13.05
CA LEU A 254 -11.90 -6.28 12.45
C LEU A 254 -11.79 -6.38 10.93
N SER A 255 -12.58 -7.28 10.35
CA SER A 255 -12.66 -7.44 8.90
C SER A 255 -13.71 -6.49 8.33
N VAL A 256 -13.32 -5.74 7.31
CA VAL A 256 -14.18 -4.75 6.64
C VAL A 256 -14.13 -5.00 5.14
N GLU A 257 -15.29 -5.05 4.51
CA GLU A 257 -15.43 -5.13 3.07
C GLU A 257 -15.17 -3.75 2.46
N GLN A 258 -14.07 -3.63 1.71
CA GLN A 258 -13.75 -2.40 0.99
C GLN A 258 -14.63 -2.23 -0.23
N ASP A 259 -15.04 -1.00 -0.48
CA ASP A 259 -15.62 -0.59 -1.76
C ASP A 259 -14.48 -0.09 -2.65
N ILE A 260 -14.01 -0.98 -3.52
CA ILE A 260 -12.91 -0.66 -4.42
C ILE A 260 -13.51 -0.19 -5.72
N GLY A 261 -13.23 1.05 -6.11
CA GLY A 261 -13.62 1.61 -7.39
C GLY A 261 -13.14 0.72 -8.55
N ALA A 262 -13.98 0.60 -9.57
CA ALA A 262 -13.66 -0.16 -10.76
C ALA A 262 -12.39 0.40 -11.42
N ARG A 263 -11.36 -0.44 -11.60
CA ARG A 263 -10.07 -0.03 -12.16
C ARG A 263 -9.56 -1.06 -13.16
N VAL A 264 -8.94 -0.56 -14.22
CA VAL A 264 -8.22 -1.34 -15.23
C VAL A 264 -6.80 -0.82 -15.30
N VAL A 265 -5.83 -1.71 -15.11
CA VAL A 265 -4.40 -1.37 -15.22
C VAL A 265 -3.81 -2.14 -16.39
N VAL A 266 -3.15 -1.43 -17.29
CA VAL A 266 -2.52 -2.02 -18.48
C VAL A 266 -1.05 -1.64 -18.50
N ASN A 267 -0.18 -2.63 -18.54
CA ASN A 267 1.25 -2.42 -18.74
C ASN A 267 1.62 -2.62 -20.22
N GLU A 268 2.01 -1.52 -20.88
CA GLU A 268 2.34 -1.55 -22.31
C GLU A 268 3.56 -2.42 -22.61
N ARG A 269 4.55 -2.42 -21.73
CA ARG A 269 5.82 -3.14 -21.95
C ARG A 269 5.69 -4.65 -21.83
N THR A 270 4.88 -5.11 -20.87
CA THR A 270 4.72 -6.54 -20.58
C THR A 270 3.44 -7.15 -21.19
N GLY A 271 2.53 -6.31 -21.67
CA GLY A 271 1.21 -6.74 -22.16
C GLY A 271 0.26 -7.22 -21.06
N THR A 272 0.59 -6.97 -19.78
CA THR A 272 -0.24 -7.39 -18.66
C THR A 272 -1.47 -6.50 -18.54
N VAL A 273 -2.65 -7.08 -18.47
CA VAL A 273 -3.93 -6.39 -18.21
C VAL A 273 -4.52 -6.93 -16.93
N ILE A 274 -4.75 -6.02 -15.98
CA ILE A 274 -5.40 -6.31 -14.68
C ILE A 274 -6.75 -5.64 -14.68
N VAL A 275 -7.81 -6.41 -14.48
CA VAL A 275 -9.20 -5.95 -14.48
C VAL A 275 -9.80 -6.17 -13.09
N GLY A 276 -10.31 -5.11 -12.49
CA GLY A 276 -11.07 -5.19 -11.23
C GLY A 276 -12.41 -5.91 -11.41
N GLN A 277 -12.91 -6.55 -10.37
CA GLN A 277 -14.17 -7.32 -10.42
C GLN A 277 -15.40 -6.45 -10.72
N SER A 278 -15.38 -5.17 -10.32
CA SER A 278 -16.50 -4.23 -10.46
C SER A 278 -16.49 -3.49 -11.80
N VAL A 279 -15.62 -3.87 -12.75
CA VAL A 279 -15.53 -3.21 -14.06
C VAL A 279 -16.65 -3.66 -14.96
N THR A 280 -17.50 -2.74 -15.38
CA THR A 280 -18.61 -2.97 -16.30
C THR A 280 -18.45 -2.19 -17.60
N ILE A 281 -19.03 -2.70 -18.67
CA ILE A 281 -19.03 -2.06 -19.98
C ILE A 281 -20.49 -1.85 -20.44
N SER A 282 -20.82 -0.61 -20.83
CA SER A 282 -22.09 -0.29 -21.46
C SER A 282 -22.12 -0.75 -22.93
N ARG A 283 -23.35 -0.78 -23.49
CA ARG A 283 -23.57 -1.07 -24.91
C ARG A 283 -22.74 -0.14 -25.78
N VAL A 284 -21.95 -0.71 -26.65
CA VAL A 284 -21.09 0.06 -27.55
C VAL A 284 -20.74 -0.77 -28.79
N ALA A 285 -20.60 -0.08 -29.92
CA ALA A 285 -19.97 -0.63 -31.12
C ALA A 285 -18.71 0.16 -31.40
N LEU A 286 -17.59 -0.51 -31.58
CA LEU A 286 -16.28 0.08 -31.85
C LEU A 286 -15.61 -0.69 -32.98
N ALA A 287 -15.06 0.02 -33.95
CA ALA A 287 -14.18 -0.54 -34.95
C ALA A 287 -12.74 -0.05 -34.69
N HIS A 288 -11.78 -0.97 -34.66
CA HIS A 288 -10.37 -0.67 -34.49
C HIS A 288 -9.53 -1.51 -35.48
N GLY A 289 -8.96 -0.85 -36.50
CA GLY A 289 -8.28 -1.56 -37.58
C GLY A 289 -9.24 -2.45 -38.34
N ASN A 290 -8.94 -3.77 -38.40
CA ASN A 290 -9.78 -4.82 -38.96
C ASN A 290 -10.71 -5.48 -37.94
N LEU A 291 -10.68 -5.07 -36.67
CA LEU A 291 -11.50 -5.62 -35.59
C LEU A 291 -12.80 -4.82 -35.42
N ASN A 292 -13.94 -5.50 -35.53
CA ASN A 292 -15.26 -4.94 -35.22
C ASN A 292 -15.74 -5.50 -33.89
N ILE A 293 -15.96 -4.64 -32.90
CA ILE A 293 -16.41 -5.00 -31.55
C ILE A 293 -17.83 -4.47 -31.37
N SER A 294 -18.80 -5.34 -31.09
CA SER A 294 -20.16 -4.96 -30.78
C SER A 294 -20.61 -5.64 -29.48
N ILE A 295 -20.95 -4.83 -28.48
CA ILE A 295 -21.48 -5.28 -27.19
C ILE A 295 -22.97 -4.93 -27.16
N ARG A 296 -23.85 -5.96 -27.09
CA ARG A 296 -25.30 -5.83 -27.04
C ARG A 296 -25.81 -6.54 -25.79
N SER A 297 -26.84 -5.99 -25.19
CA SER A 297 -27.58 -6.62 -24.10
C SER A 297 -29.01 -6.89 -24.59
N GLU A 298 -29.42 -8.13 -24.61
CA GLU A 298 -30.79 -8.53 -24.91
C GLU A 298 -31.46 -9.02 -23.62
N THR A 299 -32.63 -8.50 -23.35
CA THR A 299 -33.44 -8.91 -22.19
C THR A 299 -34.53 -9.84 -22.70
N GLU A 300 -34.38 -11.13 -22.46
CA GLU A 300 -35.44 -12.09 -22.72
C GLU A 300 -36.35 -12.26 -21.51
N ALA A 301 -37.62 -12.03 -21.70
CA ALA A 301 -38.66 -12.33 -20.71
C ALA A 301 -39.12 -13.78 -20.91
N SER A 302 -38.70 -14.67 -20.05
CA SER A 302 -39.28 -16.03 -20.02
C SER A 302 -40.66 -15.96 -19.37
N GLN A 303 -41.70 -15.98 -20.17
CA GLN A 303 -43.07 -16.10 -19.68
C GLN A 303 -43.43 -17.57 -19.53
N PRO A 304 -43.93 -17.99 -18.36
CA PRO A 304 -44.54 -19.33 -18.25
C PRO A 304 -45.78 -19.42 -19.10
N ASN A 305 -46.04 -20.60 -19.68
CA ASN A 305 -47.31 -20.84 -20.39
C ASN A 305 -48.52 -20.51 -19.51
N ALA A 306 -49.58 -19.97 -20.12
CA ALA A 306 -50.79 -19.40 -19.47
C ALA A 306 -51.48 -20.33 -18.45
N LEU A 307 -51.07 -21.58 -18.30
CA LEU A 307 -51.61 -22.57 -17.35
C LEU A 307 -50.56 -23.15 -16.38
N ALA A 308 -49.31 -22.63 -16.37
CA ALA A 308 -48.29 -23.04 -15.43
C ALA A 308 -48.15 -21.94 -14.36
N GLY A 309 -48.34 -22.31 -13.08
CA GLY A 309 -48.19 -21.39 -11.93
C GLY A 309 -46.70 -21.07 -11.67
N GLY A 310 -46.07 -20.29 -12.55
CA GLY A 310 -44.71 -19.81 -12.42
C GLY A 310 -44.64 -18.29 -12.48
N GLU A 311 -43.65 -17.68 -11.82
CA GLU A 311 -43.40 -16.24 -11.90
C GLU A 311 -42.57 -15.90 -13.14
N THR A 312 -42.88 -14.74 -13.76
CA THR A 312 -42.12 -14.21 -14.89
C THR A 312 -40.71 -13.81 -14.42
N THR A 313 -39.68 -14.48 -14.91
CA THR A 313 -38.29 -14.14 -14.63
C THR A 313 -37.67 -13.48 -15.87
N THR A 314 -37.16 -12.26 -15.70
CA THR A 314 -36.40 -11.55 -16.73
C THR A 314 -34.93 -11.98 -16.64
N VAL A 315 -34.39 -12.58 -17.71
CA VAL A 315 -32.99 -12.90 -17.84
C VAL A 315 -32.37 -11.90 -18.83
N THR A 316 -31.39 -11.14 -18.37
CA THR A 316 -30.64 -10.23 -19.23
C THR A 316 -29.42 -10.99 -19.79
N ASN A 317 -29.44 -11.25 -21.08
CA ASN A 317 -28.30 -11.83 -21.79
C ASN A 317 -27.53 -10.68 -22.47
N THR A 318 -26.22 -10.65 -22.29
CA THR A 318 -25.37 -9.67 -22.97
C THR A 318 -24.39 -10.42 -23.88
N ASP A 319 -24.40 -10.07 -25.16
CA ASP A 319 -23.56 -10.69 -26.18
C ASP A 319 -22.40 -9.78 -26.55
N ILE A 320 -21.20 -10.33 -26.62
CA ILE A 320 -20.04 -9.71 -27.25
C ILE A 320 -19.83 -10.35 -28.61
N ASN A 321 -19.87 -9.55 -29.65
CA ASN A 321 -19.45 -9.97 -30.97
C ASN A 321 -18.15 -9.25 -31.33
N VAL A 322 -17.05 -10.02 -31.48
CA VAL A 322 -15.75 -9.52 -31.95
C VAL A 322 -15.40 -10.34 -33.20
N GLY A 323 -15.32 -9.71 -34.33
CA GLY A 323 -15.02 -10.38 -35.60
C GLY A 323 -13.92 -9.66 -36.38
N GLU A 324 -12.98 -10.41 -36.91
CA GLU A 324 -12.31 -10.13 -38.17
C GLU A 324 -13.25 -10.56 -39.29
N ASP A 325 -13.18 -9.98 -40.47
CA ASP A 325 -14.09 -10.19 -41.62
C ASP A 325 -14.45 -11.64 -41.94
N VAL A 326 -13.88 -12.65 -41.25
CA VAL A 326 -14.06 -14.09 -41.53
C VAL A 326 -14.46 -14.95 -40.30
N ASN A 327 -14.26 -14.52 -39.07
CA ASN A 327 -14.58 -15.31 -37.86
C ASN A 327 -15.13 -14.47 -36.73
N ALA A 328 -16.43 -14.47 -36.52
CA ALA A 328 -17.08 -13.83 -35.35
C ALA A 328 -16.99 -14.75 -34.14
N LEU A 329 -16.38 -14.30 -33.05
CA LEU A 329 -16.45 -14.94 -31.76
C LEU A 329 -17.72 -14.46 -31.05
N GLN A 330 -18.66 -15.33 -30.84
CA GLN A 330 -19.90 -15.07 -30.13
C GLN A 330 -19.80 -15.65 -28.71
N ILE A 331 -19.81 -14.79 -27.70
CA ILE A 331 -19.90 -15.21 -26.29
C ILE A 331 -21.33 -14.97 -25.85
N VAL A 332 -22.06 -16.03 -25.57
CA VAL A 332 -23.47 -16.00 -25.17
C VAL A 332 -23.59 -16.22 -23.68
N GLY A 333 -24.23 -15.26 -22.98
CA GLY A 333 -24.76 -15.42 -21.62
C GLY A 333 -24.13 -14.58 -20.52
N GLY A 334 -24.94 -13.78 -19.82
CA GLY A 334 -24.60 -13.04 -18.61
C GLY A 334 -24.19 -11.57 -18.83
N GLU A 335 -23.94 -10.84 -17.74
CA GLU A 335 -23.32 -9.52 -17.82
C GLU A 335 -21.90 -9.64 -18.36
N VAL A 336 -21.63 -8.94 -19.48
CA VAL A 336 -20.30 -8.95 -20.09
C VAL A 336 -19.31 -8.24 -19.21
N THR A 337 -18.33 -8.98 -18.74
CA THR A 337 -17.20 -8.42 -18.01
C THR A 337 -16.12 -7.96 -18.99
N LEU A 338 -15.35 -6.92 -18.61
CA LEU A 338 -14.17 -6.53 -19.38
C LEU A 338 -13.18 -7.70 -19.52
N GLY A 339 -13.13 -8.61 -18.56
CA GLY A 339 -12.30 -9.81 -18.62
C GLY A 339 -12.64 -10.72 -19.79
N ASP A 340 -13.92 -10.86 -20.14
CA ASP A 340 -14.35 -11.68 -21.28
C ASP A 340 -14.03 -11.00 -22.61
N LEU A 341 -14.15 -9.67 -22.68
CA LEU A 341 -13.67 -8.90 -23.83
C LEU A 341 -12.16 -9.07 -24.03
N VAL A 342 -11.35 -8.99 -22.96
CA VAL A 342 -9.90 -9.21 -23.03
C VAL A 342 -9.56 -10.62 -23.54
N LYS A 343 -10.25 -11.64 -23.04
CA LYS A 343 -10.05 -13.01 -23.51
C LYS A 343 -10.37 -13.15 -25.03
N GLY A 344 -11.49 -12.54 -25.45
CA GLY A 344 -11.90 -12.53 -26.86
C GLY A 344 -10.87 -11.84 -27.75
N LEU A 345 -10.42 -10.64 -27.36
CA LEU A 345 -9.42 -9.88 -28.11
C LEU A 345 -8.06 -10.58 -28.17
N ASN A 346 -7.62 -11.21 -27.06
CA ASN A 346 -6.39 -11.99 -27.03
C ASN A 346 -6.49 -13.25 -27.93
N ALA A 347 -7.66 -13.89 -27.98
CA ALA A 347 -7.88 -15.04 -28.85
C ALA A 347 -7.81 -14.67 -30.35
N LEU A 348 -8.12 -13.43 -30.71
CA LEU A 348 -7.99 -12.86 -32.05
C LEU A 348 -6.59 -12.28 -32.32
N GLY A 349 -5.65 -12.39 -31.38
CA GLY A 349 -4.28 -11.94 -31.59
C GLY A 349 -4.08 -10.43 -31.42
N ALA A 350 -4.99 -9.72 -30.74
CA ALA A 350 -4.82 -8.30 -30.46
C ALA A 350 -3.54 -8.03 -29.66
N THR A 351 -2.78 -7.03 -30.09
CA THR A 351 -1.54 -6.64 -29.39
C THR A 351 -1.87 -5.83 -28.11
N PRO A 352 -0.94 -5.74 -27.14
CA PRO A 352 -1.12 -4.87 -25.97
C PRO A 352 -1.46 -3.42 -26.32
N ARG A 353 -0.89 -2.90 -27.41
CA ARG A 353 -1.19 -1.54 -27.91
C ARG A 353 -2.61 -1.41 -28.42
N ASP A 354 -3.11 -2.43 -29.10
CA ASP A 354 -4.50 -2.46 -29.56
C ASP A 354 -5.47 -2.47 -28.37
N LEU A 355 -5.18 -3.27 -27.34
CA LEU A 355 -5.95 -3.29 -26.10
C LEU A 355 -6.00 -1.92 -25.42
N ILE A 356 -4.85 -1.23 -25.29
CA ILE A 356 -4.78 0.12 -24.72
C ILE A 356 -5.62 1.10 -25.56
N SER A 357 -5.50 1.04 -26.89
CA SER A 357 -6.24 1.91 -27.81
C SER A 357 -7.75 1.65 -27.71
N ILE A 358 -8.18 0.40 -27.66
CA ILE A 358 -9.58 -0.01 -27.50
C ILE A 358 -10.13 0.45 -26.15
N PHE A 359 -9.42 0.21 -25.03
CA PHE A 359 -9.88 0.63 -23.71
C PHE A 359 -9.92 2.15 -23.56
N SER A 360 -8.95 2.85 -24.15
CA SER A 360 -8.96 4.32 -24.19
C SER A 360 -10.13 4.86 -25.01
N ALA A 361 -10.49 4.20 -26.08
CA ALA A 361 -11.66 4.56 -26.91
C ALA A 361 -12.96 4.29 -26.14
N LEU A 362 -13.09 3.12 -25.48
CA LEU A 362 -14.24 2.76 -24.64
C LEU A 362 -14.40 3.74 -23.46
N LYS A 363 -13.32 4.14 -22.81
CA LYS A 363 -13.36 5.13 -21.72
C LYS A 363 -13.81 6.50 -22.24
N ARG A 364 -13.25 6.97 -23.38
CA ARG A 364 -13.66 8.24 -24.00
C ARG A 364 -15.10 8.25 -24.51
N ALA A 365 -15.58 7.11 -24.97
CA ALA A 365 -16.98 6.94 -25.37
C ALA A 365 -17.94 6.86 -24.17
N GLY A 366 -17.43 6.82 -22.92
CA GLY A 366 -18.23 6.64 -21.72
C GLY A 366 -18.79 5.23 -21.53
N ALA A 367 -18.35 4.28 -22.33
CA ALA A 367 -18.82 2.89 -22.26
C ALA A 367 -18.08 2.06 -21.20
N LEU A 368 -16.85 2.42 -20.84
CA LEU A 368 -16.08 1.77 -19.78
C LEU A 368 -16.28 2.49 -18.45
N HIS A 369 -16.95 1.84 -17.53
CA HIS A 369 -17.20 2.35 -16.18
C HIS A 369 -16.06 1.91 -15.22
N ALA A 370 -14.86 2.39 -15.48
CA ALA A 370 -13.69 2.13 -14.66
C ALA A 370 -12.63 3.21 -14.86
N ASP A 371 -11.71 3.35 -13.92
CA ASP A 371 -10.51 4.14 -14.12
C ASP A 371 -9.49 3.32 -14.89
N LEU A 372 -8.94 3.92 -15.95
CA LEU A 372 -7.93 3.31 -16.80
C LEU A 372 -6.55 3.89 -16.43
N GLU A 373 -5.65 3.02 -15.98
CA GLU A 373 -4.27 3.34 -15.64
C GLU A 373 -3.34 2.60 -16.60
N ILE A 374 -2.44 3.34 -17.24
CA ILE A 374 -1.46 2.80 -18.19
C ILE A 374 -0.07 2.94 -17.57
N MET A 375 0.69 1.81 -17.47
CA MET A 375 2.03 1.74 -16.86
C MET A 375 3.09 1.39 -17.90
#